data_625dfe83a47de59950764af75a77d066
#
_entry.id   625dfe83a47de59950764af75a77d066
#
_cell.length_a   1.000
_cell.length_b   1.000
_cell.length_c   1.000
_cell.angle_alpha   90.00
_cell.angle_beta   90.00
_cell.angle_gamma   90.00
#
_symmetry.space_group_name_H-M   'P 1'
#
loop_
_entity.id
_entity.type
_entity.pdbx_description
1 polymer ?
#
loop_
_entity_poly.entity_id
_entity_poly.type
_entity_poly.pdbx_seq_one_letter_code
_entity_poly.pdbx_strand_id
1 'polypeptide(L)'
;MTTRVMKLFFRKYGNGPPLVILHGLYGSSDNWVTIAKHLSDSFTVYLPDQRNHGQSPHSKIHDYDSMSDDLYELVNDLKLKKIFLAGHSMGGKTAISFALKWPEMLF
;
A
#
# COMPACT_ATOMS: atom_id res chain seq x y z
N MET A 1 -16.00 6.11 -19.39
CA MET A 1 -14.58 6.18 -19.02
C MET A 1 -14.22 4.98 -18.15
N THR A 2 -13.14 4.35 -18.47
CA THR A 2 -12.69 3.21 -17.72
C THR A 2 -11.65 3.66 -16.70
N THR A 3 -11.88 3.33 -15.44
CA THR A 3 -10.88 3.59 -14.43
C THR A 3 -9.80 2.52 -14.48
N ARG A 4 -8.55 2.94 -14.27
CA ARG A 4 -7.41 2.02 -14.18
C ARG A 4 -7.08 1.69 -12.73
N VAL A 5 -7.73 2.38 -11.81
CA VAL A 5 -7.47 2.21 -10.40
C VAL A 5 -8.16 0.95 -9.92
N MET A 6 -7.48 0.18 -9.10
CA MET A 6 -8.00 -1.05 -8.56
C MET A 6 -8.18 -0.97 -7.06
N LYS A 7 -9.21 -1.62 -6.57
CA LYS A 7 -9.41 -1.76 -5.12
C LYS A 7 -8.54 -2.91 -4.63
N LEU A 8 -7.59 -2.58 -3.77
CA LEU A 8 -6.63 -3.53 -3.26
C LEU A 8 -7.18 -4.28 -2.06
N PHE A 9 -6.91 -5.57 -2.00
CA PHE A 9 -7.07 -6.34 -0.77
C PHE A 9 -6.01 -5.86 0.23
N PHE A 10 -6.35 -5.76 1.49
CA PHE A 10 -5.37 -5.38 2.51
C PHE A 10 -5.64 -6.06 3.85
N ARG A 11 -4.60 -6.17 4.65
CA ARG A 11 -4.66 -6.63 6.04
C ARG A 11 -4.41 -5.44 6.95
N LYS A 12 -5.00 -5.46 8.14
CA LYS A 12 -4.89 -4.36 9.09
C LYS A 12 -4.57 -4.90 10.48
N TYR A 13 -3.60 -4.31 11.14
CA TYR A 13 -3.19 -4.69 12.49
C TYR A 13 -2.95 -3.46 13.35
N GLY A 14 -3.34 -3.53 14.63
CA GLY A 14 -2.94 -2.56 15.63
C GLY A 14 -3.77 -1.31 15.73
N ASN A 15 -3.26 -0.38 16.53
CA ASN A 15 -3.84 0.93 16.80
C ASN A 15 -2.73 1.97 16.85
N GLY A 16 -2.99 3.15 16.31
CA GLY A 16 -2.04 4.25 16.32
C GLY A 16 -1.98 4.92 14.97
N PRO A 17 -0.95 5.75 14.73
CA PRO A 17 -0.80 6.40 13.44
C PRO A 17 -0.72 5.39 12.31
N PRO A 18 -1.27 5.70 11.13
CA PRO A 18 -1.29 4.75 10.02
C PRO A 18 0.08 4.56 9.39
N LEU A 19 0.48 3.31 9.24
CA LEU A 19 1.69 2.89 8.54
C LEU A 19 1.29 1.92 7.43
N VAL A 20 1.64 2.21 6.19
CA VAL A 20 1.41 1.30 5.07
C VAL A 20 2.75 0.69 4.66
N ILE A 21 2.78 -0.64 4.53
CA ILE A 21 3.98 -1.37 4.09
C ILE A 21 3.65 -2.08 2.79
N LEU A 22 4.43 -1.78 1.74
CA LEU A 22 4.24 -2.34 0.40
C LEU A 22 5.28 -3.44 0.13
N HIS A 23 4.78 -4.62 -0.25
CA HIS A 23 5.62 -5.79 -0.51
C HIS A 23 6.38 -5.68 -1.84
N GLY A 24 7.38 -6.57 -2.02
CA GLY A 24 8.16 -6.64 -3.24
C GLY A 24 7.52 -7.48 -4.33
N LEU A 25 8.18 -7.54 -5.48
CA LEU A 25 7.72 -8.31 -6.64
C LEU A 25 7.59 -9.80 -6.27
N TYR A 26 6.52 -10.42 -6.75
CA TYR A 26 6.13 -11.80 -6.43
C TYR A 26 5.82 -12.04 -4.95
N GLY A 27 5.78 -10.99 -4.13
CA GLY A 27 5.38 -11.09 -2.75
C GLY A 27 3.89 -10.80 -2.56
N SER A 28 3.51 -10.64 -1.32
CA SER A 28 2.16 -10.25 -0.93
C SER A 28 2.18 -9.72 0.49
N SER A 29 1.00 -9.30 0.98
CA SER A 29 0.86 -8.85 2.37
C SER A 29 1.33 -9.89 3.37
N ASP A 30 1.25 -11.18 3.04
CA ASP A 30 1.69 -12.26 3.92
C ASP A 30 3.14 -12.13 4.36
N ASN A 31 3.99 -11.58 3.51
CA ASN A 31 5.43 -11.45 3.79
C ASN A 31 5.70 -10.53 4.99
N TRP A 32 4.76 -9.64 5.31
CA TRP A 32 4.98 -8.60 6.30
C TRP A 32 4.11 -8.74 7.55
N VAL A 33 3.35 -9.83 7.68
CA VAL A 33 2.43 -10.04 8.81
C VAL A 33 3.16 -10.05 10.14
N THR A 34 4.29 -10.76 10.23
CA THR A 34 5.06 -10.84 11.48
C THR A 34 5.55 -9.46 11.91
N ILE A 35 6.09 -8.69 10.98
CA ILE A 35 6.57 -7.33 11.27
C ILE A 35 5.40 -6.43 11.67
N ALA A 36 4.27 -6.53 10.97
CA ALA A 36 3.09 -5.75 11.30
C ALA A 36 2.62 -6.02 12.73
N LYS A 37 2.64 -7.28 13.14
CA LYS A 37 2.25 -7.65 14.50
C LYS A 37 3.19 -7.07 15.54
N HIS A 38 4.48 -7.02 15.26
CA HIS A 38 5.45 -6.39 16.14
C HIS A 38 5.25 -4.87 16.26
N LEU A 39 4.76 -4.23 15.21
CA LEU A 39 4.54 -2.79 15.19
C LEU A 39 3.14 -2.38 15.66
N SER A 40 2.26 -3.36 15.89
CA SER A 40 0.84 -3.09 16.14
C SER A 40 0.56 -2.34 17.44
N ASP A 41 1.50 -2.32 18.39
CA ASP A 41 1.33 -1.55 19.63
C ASP A 41 1.51 -0.06 19.38
N SER A 42 2.26 0.32 18.35
CA SER A 42 2.64 1.71 18.09
C SER A 42 1.96 2.28 16.85
N PHE A 43 1.50 1.44 15.94
CA PHE A 43 0.93 1.87 14.66
C PHE A 43 -0.31 1.07 14.31
N THR A 44 -1.18 1.69 13.52
CA THR A 44 -2.15 0.93 12.72
C THR A 44 -1.44 0.57 11.42
N VAL A 45 -1.15 -0.71 11.23
CA VAL A 45 -0.37 -1.17 10.09
C VAL A 45 -1.31 -1.73 9.02
N TYR A 46 -1.20 -1.20 7.82
CA TYR A 46 -1.95 -1.66 6.65
C TYR A 46 -1.00 -2.36 5.70
N LEU A 47 -1.35 -3.57 5.29
CA LEU A 47 -0.56 -4.38 4.37
C LEU A 47 -1.40 -4.67 3.13
N PRO A 48 -1.34 -3.82 2.11
CA PRO A 48 -2.07 -4.12 0.87
C PRO A 48 -1.34 -5.15 0.04
N ASP A 49 -2.11 -5.96 -0.69
CA ASP A 49 -1.58 -6.71 -1.83
C ASP A 49 -1.65 -5.78 -3.03
N GLN A 50 -0.51 -5.53 -3.67
CA GLN A 50 -0.49 -4.65 -4.83
C GLN A 50 -1.14 -5.37 -6.02
N ARG A 51 -1.53 -4.61 -7.08
CA ARG A 51 -2.18 -5.23 -8.25
C ARG A 51 -1.35 -6.40 -8.77
N ASN A 52 -2.01 -7.39 -9.30
CA ASN A 52 -1.40 -8.61 -9.83
C ASN A 52 -0.74 -9.51 -8.79
N HIS A 53 -0.91 -9.19 -7.50
CA HIS A 53 -0.30 -9.96 -6.41
C HIS A 53 -1.35 -10.36 -5.38
N GLY A 54 -1.11 -11.48 -4.72
CA GLY A 54 -1.95 -11.95 -3.63
C GLY A 54 -3.43 -12.04 -4.01
N GLN A 55 -4.27 -11.42 -3.18
CA GLN A 55 -5.72 -11.45 -3.37
C GLN A 55 -6.26 -10.22 -4.08
N SER A 56 -5.38 -9.33 -4.54
CA SER A 56 -5.81 -8.14 -5.28
C SER A 56 -6.10 -8.45 -6.73
N PRO A 57 -6.89 -7.59 -7.41
CA PRO A 57 -7.23 -7.81 -8.82
C PRO A 57 -6.04 -7.79 -9.74
N HIS A 58 -6.21 -8.37 -10.93
CA HIS A 58 -5.19 -8.45 -11.95
C HIS A 58 -5.48 -7.51 -13.10
N SER A 59 -4.42 -6.99 -13.70
CA SER A 59 -4.49 -6.12 -14.86
C SER A 59 -3.29 -6.39 -15.77
N LYS A 60 -3.45 -6.14 -17.05
CA LYS A 60 -2.33 -6.17 -18.00
C LYS A 60 -1.40 -4.99 -17.78
N ILE A 61 -1.90 -3.91 -17.22
CA ILE A 61 -1.11 -2.73 -16.93
C ILE A 61 -0.41 -2.94 -15.58
N HIS A 62 0.91 -2.90 -15.60
CA HIS A 62 1.71 -3.11 -14.41
C HIS A 62 2.88 -2.12 -14.41
N ASP A 63 2.60 -0.90 -13.95
CA ASP A 63 3.60 0.15 -13.85
C ASP A 63 3.44 0.88 -12.51
N TYR A 64 4.47 1.63 -12.13
CA TYR A 64 4.49 2.30 -10.84
C TYR A 64 3.49 3.44 -10.75
N ASP A 65 3.17 4.06 -11.87
CA ASP A 65 2.16 5.11 -11.91
C ASP A 65 0.80 4.55 -11.52
N SER A 66 0.39 3.44 -12.15
CA SER A 66 -0.88 2.77 -11.82
C SER A 66 -0.88 2.22 -10.40
N MET A 67 0.24 1.65 -9.96
CA MET A 67 0.35 1.08 -8.61
C MET A 67 0.25 2.16 -7.55
N SER A 68 0.83 3.34 -7.78
CA SER A 68 0.69 4.46 -6.85
C SER A 68 -0.74 5.02 -6.84
N ASP A 69 -1.43 5.00 -7.98
CA ASP A 69 -2.83 5.39 -8.04
C ASP A 69 -3.71 4.43 -7.23
N ASP A 70 -3.42 3.12 -7.28
CA ASP A 70 -4.14 2.14 -6.47
C ASP A 70 -3.96 2.44 -4.98
N LEU A 71 -2.75 2.80 -4.57
CA LEU A 71 -2.48 3.15 -3.18
C LEU A 71 -3.24 4.42 -2.78
N TYR A 72 -3.26 5.41 -3.65
CA TYR A 72 -4.00 6.65 -3.40
C TYR A 72 -5.49 6.35 -3.16
N GLU A 73 -6.09 5.49 -3.99
CA GLU A 73 -7.47 5.08 -3.84
C GLU A 73 -7.70 4.41 -2.48
N LEU A 74 -6.80 3.51 -2.08
CA LEU A 74 -6.90 2.82 -0.80
C LEU A 74 -6.83 3.80 0.37
N VAL A 75 -5.88 4.72 0.34
CA VAL A 75 -5.70 5.70 1.41
C VAL A 75 -6.94 6.58 1.54
N ASN A 76 -7.50 7.00 0.41
CA ASN A 76 -8.74 7.80 0.41
C ASN A 76 -9.96 6.99 0.90
N ASP A 77 -10.09 5.75 0.47
CA ASP A 77 -11.19 4.88 0.91
C ASP A 77 -11.15 4.67 2.42
N LEU A 78 -9.96 4.59 2.98
CA LEU A 78 -9.76 4.44 4.43
C LEU A 78 -9.86 5.77 5.17
N LYS A 79 -10.04 6.88 4.45
CA LYS A 79 -10.17 8.24 5.00
C LYS A 79 -8.94 8.66 5.81
N LEU A 80 -7.78 8.22 5.39
CA LEU A 80 -6.52 8.59 6.02
C LEU A 80 -5.99 9.87 5.40
N LYS A 81 -5.57 10.82 6.24
CA LYS A 81 -5.05 12.11 5.77
C LYS A 81 -3.56 12.07 5.53
N LYS A 82 -2.84 11.47 6.45
CA LYS A 82 -1.39 11.29 6.35
C LYS A 82 -1.01 9.91 6.81
N ILE A 83 0.00 9.35 6.18
CA ILE A 83 0.49 8.01 6.48
C ILE A 83 2.01 8.01 6.57
N PHE A 84 2.54 7.06 7.37
CA PHE A 84 3.91 6.60 7.20
C PHE A 84 3.89 5.55 6.10
N LEU A 85 4.89 5.55 5.25
CA LEU A 85 4.91 4.65 4.10
C LEU A 85 6.27 3.98 4.00
N ALA A 86 6.25 2.66 3.94
CA ALA A 86 7.45 1.86 3.74
C ALA A 86 7.22 0.93 2.56
N GLY A 87 8.29 0.59 1.86
CA GLY A 87 8.20 -0.33 0.74
C GLY A 87 9.47 -1.11 0.55
N HIS A 88 9.33 -2.35 0.10
CA HIS A 88 10.44 -3.24 -0.19
C HIS A 88 10.53 -3.49 -1.68
N SER A 89 11.69 -3.23 -2.29
CA SER A 89 11.94 -3.49 -3.72
C SER A 89 10.89 -2.82 -4.60
N MET A 90 10.03 -3.58 -5.30
CA MET A 90 8.93 -3.06 -6.10
C MET A 90 8.04 -2.12 -5.28
N GLY A 91 7.72 -2.51 -4.04
CA GLY A 91 6.93 -1.68 -3.13
C GLY A 91 7.63 -0.37 -2.81
N GLY A 92 8.96 -0.38 -2.71
CA GLY A 92 9.74 0.85 -2.52
C GLY A 92 9.60 1.80 -3.69
N LYS A 93 9.59 1.28 -4.90
CA LYS A 93 9.40 2.11 -6.10
C LYS A 93 7.97 2.65 -6.19
N THR A 94 6.98 1.85 -5.83
CA THR A 94 5.60 2.32 -5.71
C THR A 94 5.51 3.46 -4.68
N ALA A 95 6.18 3.29 -3.55
CA ALA A 95 6.19 4.31 -2.50
C ALA A 95 6.82 5.62 -2.98
N ILE A 96 7.91 5.54 -3.73
CA ILE A 96 8.55 6.73 -4.30
C ILE A 96 7.60 7.43 -5.29
N SER A 97 6.96 6.67 -6.18
CA SER A 97 5.99 7.23 -7.13
C SER A 97 4.85 7.93 -6.39
N PHE A 98 4.34 7.31 -5.32
CA PHE A 98 3.28 7.90 -4.49
C PHE A 98 3.76 9.20 -3.84
N ALA A 99 4.96 9.20 -3.26
CA ALA A 99 5.52 10.35 -2.58
C ALA A 99 5.73 11.54 -3.52
N LEU A 100 6.11 11.27 -4.77
CA LEU A 100 6.29 12.33 -5.76
C LEU A 100 4.97 12.95 -6.19
N LYS A 101 3.89 12.17 -6.22
CA LYS A 101 2.57 12.66 -6.64
C LYS A 101 1.80 13.31 -5.49
N TRP A 102 1.89 12.77 -4.29
CA TRP A 102 1.10 13.22 -3.15
C TRP A 102 1.95 13.39 -1.88
N PRO A 103 2.98 14.25 -1.92
CA PRO A 103 3.86 14.40 -0.75
C PRO A 103 3.13 14.91 0.49
N GLU A 104 2.02 15.62 0.31
CA GLU A 104 1.22 16.14 1.42
C GLU A 104 0.53 15.03 2.22
N MET A 105 0.45 13.82 1.68
CA MET A 105 -0.18 12.67 2.35
C MET A 105 0.81 11.87 3.19
N LEU A 106 2.05 12.30 3.28
CA LEU A 106 3.08 11.63 4.08
C LEU A 106 3.43 12.47 5.30
N PHE A 107 3.70 11.75 6.40
CA PHE A 107 4.27 12.38 7.58
C PHE A 107 5.70 12.86 7.34
#